data_c99a7dc79539f3867d16b0380b7157e2
#
_entry.id   c99a7dc79539f3867d16b0380b7157e2
#
_cell.length_a   1.000
_cell.length_b   1.000
_cell.length_c   1.000
_cell.angle_alpha   90.00
_cell.angle_beta   90.00
_cell.angle_gamma   90.00
#
_symmetry.space_group_name_H-M   'P 1'
#
loop_
_entity.id
_entity.type
_entity.pdbx_description
1 polymer ?
#
loop_
_entity_poly.entity_id
_entity_poly.type
_entity_poly.pdbx_seq_one_letter_code
_entity_poly.pdbx_strand_id
1 'polypeptide(L)'
;MNSYERVMTVFQHQEPDRIPLIEMSVSDQIVKAFGCQDLYEFQSKYYDGITVRIAYRTLQDDGPFYQDEWGITYKYPQDTTGHSYHHPIQCPDDFKKLVVPTADDPYRYNYLEKAVKAYKGKKAIIFSTRAMFLWAVELCGMENLMVQIAWEPQLVEEMLDKIVDNQILIARKALSMGADMILETDDYAFNTGPLISPAAFDALFAPRLTRYVDAIHEAGGYMIKHSDGNIGSHGYMKYAMINNIRPRQRP
;
A
#
# COMPACT_ATOMS: atom_id res chain seq x y z
N MET A 1 2.14 14.73 25.12
CA MET A 1 1.24 14.24 24.04
C MET A 1 1.07 12.74 24.16
N ASN A 2 -0.15 12.19 23.90
CA ASN A 2 -0.28 10.76 23.69
C ASN A 2 0.26 10.37 22.30
N SER A 3 0.31 9.07 21.99
CA SER A 3 0.85 8.59 20.71
C SER A 3 0.06 9.09 19.50
N TYR A 4 -1.28 9.10 19.58
CA TYR A 4 -2.14 9.62 18.53
C TYR A 4 -1.89 11.11 18.26
N GLU A 5 -1.93 11.93 19.31
CA GLU A 5 -1.69 13.36 19.21
C GLU A 5 -0.33 13.68 18.58
N ARG A 6 0.71 12.93 18.98
CA ARG A 6 2.07 13.11 18.46
C ARG A 6 2.16 12.87 16.96
N VAL A 7 1.55 11.78 16.46
CA VAL A 7 1.50 11.49 15.02
C VAL A 7 0.73 12.57 14.29
N MET A 8 -0.47 12.93 14.78
CA MET A 8 -1.31 13.95 14.14
C MET A 8 -0.66 15.33 14.11
N THR A 9 0.10 15.70 15.15
CA THR A 9 0.86 16.96 15.20
C THR A 9 1.86 17.05 14.04
N VAL A 10 2.58 15.95 13.72
CA VAL A 10 3.50 15.91 12.57
C VAL A 10 2.76 16.08 11.25
N PHE A 11 1.61 15.41 11.07
CA PHE A 11 0.80 15.54 9.85
C PHE A 11 0.15 16.92 9.70
N GLN A 12 0.05 17.67 10.81
CA GLN A 12 -0.35 19.09 10.81
C GLN A 12 0.84 20.04 10.61
N HIS A 13 2.04 19.53 10.31
CA HIS A 13 3.27 20.27 10.16
C HIS A 13 3.65 21.10 11.41
N GLN A 14 3.33 20.58 12.59
CA GLN A 14 3.70 21.15 13.87
C GLN A 14 4.75 20.28 14.55
N GLU A 15 5.50 20.87 15.49
CA GLU A 15 6.54 20.17 16.24
C GLU A 15 5.93 19.35 17.39
N PRO A 16 6.12 18.02 17.39
CA PRO A 16 5.68 17.16 18.48
C PRO A 16 6.66 17.20 19.66
N ASP A 17 6.25 16.65 20.81
CA ASP A 17 7.11 16.49 21.99
C ASP A 17 8.33 15.58 21.77
N ARG A 18 8.26 14.67 20.81
CA ARG A 18 9.36 13.86 20.26
C ARG A 18 8.97 13.32 18.87
N ILE A 19 9.94 12.84 18.12
CA ILE A 19 9.67 12.18 16.82
C ILE A 19 8.78 10.94 17.04
N PRO A 20 7.63 10.83 16.35
CA PRO A 20 6.80 9.62 16.42
C PRO A 20 7.49 8.45 15.73
N LEU A 21 7.32 7.26 16.32
CA LEU A 21 7.80 6.01 15.76
C LEU A 21 6.64 5.23 15.17
N ILE A 22 6.76 4.87 13.90
CA ILE A 22 5.81 4.05 13.15
C ILE A 22 6.61 2.97 12.42
N GLU A 23 6.10 1.74 12.39
CA GLU A 23 6.72 0.65 11.68
C GLU A 23 5.69 -0.09 10.82
N MET A 24 6.07 -0.50 9.61
CA MET A 24 5.21 -1.27 8.71
C MET A 24 5.08 -2.72 9.12
N SER A 25 6.20 -3.33 9.48
CA SER A 25 6.27 -4.76 9.78
C SER A 25 7.42 -5.04 10.76
N VAL A 26 7.20 -6.03 11.62
CA VAL A 26 8.22 -6.55 12.53
C VAL A 26 8.16 -8.07 12.44
N SER A 27 9.31 -8.73 12.36
CA SER A 27 9.33 -10.19 12.26
C SER A 27 8.71 -10.85 13.50
N ASP A 28 8.02 -11.95 13.29
CA ASP A 28 7.40 -12.73 14.38
C ASP A 28 8.41 -13.17 15.47
N GLN A 29 9.66 -13.38 15.08
CA GLN A 29 10.73 -13.72 16.01
C GLN A 29 11.00 -12.58 17.00
N ILE A 30 11.03 -11.34 16.52
CA ILE A 30 11.19 -10.16 17.37
C ILE A 30 9.96 -9.97 18.26
N VAL A 31 8.77 -10.05 17.68
CA VAL A 31 7.50 -9.92 18.42
C VAL A 31 7.47 -10.90 19.60
N LYS A 32 7.81 -12.17 19.35
CA LYS A 32 7.88 -13.24 20.38
C LYS A 32 9.00 -12.99 21.40
N ALA A 33 10.19 -12.54 20.95
CA ALA A 33 11.31 -12.27 21.84
C ALA A 33 10.99 -11.15 22.85
N PHE A 34 10.11 -10.21 22.49
CA PHE A 34 9.60 -9.17 23.39
C PHE A 34 8.39 -9.59 24.24
N GLY A 35 8.01 -10.86 24.20
CA GLY A 35 6.90 -11.40 24.99
C GLY A 35 5.52 -10.91 24.53
N CYS A 36 5.37 -10.50 23.26
CA CYS A 36 4.11 -10.08 22.69
C CYS A 36 3.42 -11.24 21.96
N GLN A 37 2.10 -11.27 22.01
CA GLN A 37 1.27 -12.31 21.38
C GLN A 37 1.22 -12.14 19.88
N ASP A 38 1.15 -10.88 19.41
CA ASP A 38 1.05 -10.52 18.01
C ASP A 38 1.69 -9.15 17.71
N LEU A 39 1.74 -8.81 16.42
CA LEU A 39 2.29 -7.55 15.95
C LEU A 39 1.56 -6.32 16.51
N TYR A 40 0.24 -6.40 16.70
CA TYR A 40 -0.56 -5.24 17.16
C TYR A 40 -0.29 -4.96 18.64
N GLU A 41 -0.15 -6.00 19.47
CA GLU A 41 0.30 -5.83 20.84
C GLU A 41 1.70 -5.21 20.90
N PHE A 42 2.62 -5.71 20.07
CA PHE A 42 3.98 -5.16 19.98
C PHE A 42 3.96 -3.68 19.58
N GLN A 43 3.26 -3.34 18.50
CA GLN A 43 3.13 -1.95 18.04
C GLN A 43 2.49 -1.05 19.11
N SER A 44 1.50 -1.56 19.84
CA SER A 44 0.82 -0.79 20.89
C SER A 44 1.75 -0.41 22.04
N LYS A 45 2.75 -1.25 22.34
CA LYS A 45 3.74 -1.02 23.41
C LYS A 45 4.88 -0.11 22.97
N TYR A 46 5.37 -0.25 21.74
CA TYR A 46 6.64 0.32 21.32
C TYR A 46 6.54 1.43 20.27
N TYR A 47 5.39 1.55 19.57
CA TYR A 47 5.21 2.53 18.49
C TYR A 47 4.06 3.49 18.75
N ASP A 48 4.03 4.59 18.00
CA ASP A 48 2.99 5.61 18.10
C ASP A 48 1.80 5.33 17.16
N GLY A 49 1.98 4.45 16.18
CA GLY A 49 0.94 3.99 15.24
C GLY A 49 0.74 2.49 15.27
N ILE A 50 -0.45 2.07 14.85
CA ILE A 50 -0.81 0.67 14.57
C ILE A 50 -0.97 0.54 13.07
N THR A 51 -0.07 -0.18 12.42
CA THR A 51 -0.13 -0.44 10.98
C THR A 51 -0.87 -1.74 10.73
N VAL A 52 -1.97 -1.63 10.02
CA VAL A 52 -2.84 -2.74 9.65
C VAL A 52 -2.72 -3.01 8.16
N ARG A 53 -2.28 -4.20 7.80
CA ARG A 53 -2.20 -4.61 6.40
C ARG A 53 -3.55 -5.08 5.89
N ILE A 54 -3.91 -4.69 4.66
CA ILE A 54 -5.07 -5.24 3.96
C ILE A 54 -4.96 -6.77 3.85
N ALA A 55 -6.08 -7.48 4.02
CA ALA A 55 -6.14 -8.93 3.85
C ALA A 55 -6.79 -9.28 2.50
N TYR A 56 -6.20 -10.24 1.80
CA TYR A 56 -6.79 -10.86 0.61
C TYR A 56 -7.05 -12.35 0.89
N ARG A 57 -8.07 -12.90 0.22
CA ARG A 57 -8.42 -14.32 0.40
C ARG A 57 -7.45 -15.20 -0.36
N THR A 58 -7.08 -16.31 0.26
CA THR A 58 -6.47 -17.44 -0.43
C THR A 58 -7.60 -18.26 -1.04
N LEU A 59 -7.56 -18.45 -2.37
CA LEU A 59 -8.56 -19.24 -3.11
C LEU A 59 -8.13 -20.70 -3.20
N GLN A 60 -6.82 -20.95 -3.31
CA GLN A 60 -6.25 -22.28 -3.44
C GLN A 60 -4.98 -22.37 -2.60
N ASP A 61 -4.78 -23.50 -1.92
CA ASP A 61 -3.61 -23.79 -1.11
C ASP A 61 -3.18 -25.24 -1.37
N ASP A 62 -2.07 -25.41 -2.11
CA ASP A 62 -1.55 -26.70 -2.55
C ASP A 62 -0.18 -27.00 -1.93
N GLY A 63 -0.04 -26.76 -0.64
CA GLY A 63 1.16 -27.08 0.13
C GLY A 63 2.26 -26.02 -0.03
N PRO A 64 3.25 -26.16 -0.97
CA PRO A 64 4.30 -25.16 -1.11
C PRO A 64 3.84 -23.87 -1.80
N PHE A 65 2.63 -23.85 -2.40
CA PHE A 65 2.06 -22.73 -3.13
C PHE A 65 0.65 -22.40 -2.65
N TYR A 66 0.30 -21.12 -2.75
CA TYR A 66 -1.08 -20.65 -2.60
C TYR A 66 -1.42 -19.61 -3.65
N GLN A 67 -2.69 -19.56 -4.05
CA GLN A 67 -3.20 -18.55 -4.97
C GLN A 67 -4.14 -17.61 -4.24
N ASP A 68 -3.96 -16.32 -4.44
CA ASP A 68 -4.86 -15.28 -3.94
C ASP A 68 -6.03 -14.98 -4.89
N GLU A 69 -6.92 -14.11 -4.48
CA GLU A 69 -8.10 -13.69 -5.26
C GLU A 69 -7.79 -12.75 -6.43
N TRP A 70 -6.53 -12.30 -6.58
CA TRP A 70 -6.04 -11.66 -7.80
C TRP A 70 -5.60 -12.68 -8.86
N GLY A 71 -5.61 -13.98 -8.53
CA GLY A 71 -5.10 -15.05 -9.37
C GLY A 71 -3.58 -15.20 -9.34
N ILE A 72 -2.90 -14.48 -8.47
CA ILE A 72 -1.46 -14.55 -8.31
C ILE A 72 -1.11 -15.76 -7.46
N THR A 73 -0.19 -16.59 -7.94
CA THR A 73 0.31 -17.73 -7.16
C THR A 73 1.60 -17.35 -6.47
N TYR A 74 1.65 -17.56 -5.18
CA TYR A 74 2.82 -17.35 -4.32
C TYR A 74 3.39 -18.66 -3.87
N LYS A 75 4.71 -18.71 -3.69
CA LYS A 75 5.36 -19.77 -2.97
C LYS A 75 5.45 -19.40 -1.49
N TYR A 76 5.06 -20.31 -0.60
CA TYR A 76 5.24 -20.09 0.83
C TYR A 76 6.71 -19.80 1.14
N PRO A 77 6.99 -18.73 1.88
CA PRO A 77 8.37 -18.40 2.22
C PRO A 77 8.95 -19.46 3.16
N GLN A 78 10.21 -19.80 2.95
CA GLN A 78 11.01 -20.51 3.95
C GLN A 78 11.44 -19.54 5.08
N ASP A 79 11.35 -18.24 4.80
CA ASP A 79 11.59 -17.12 5.69
C ASP A 79 10.48 -16.05 5.52
N THR A 80 10.69 -14.78 5.78
CA THR A 80 9.64 -13.79 6.01
C THR A 80 8.95 -13.19 4.77
N THR A 81 9.39 -13.46 3.54
CA THR A 81 8.84 -12.85 2.32
C THR A 81 8.41 -13.85 1.27
N GLY A 82 7.08 -13.97 1.05
CA GLY A 82 6.54 -14.72 -0.08
C GLY A 82 6.83 -13.96 -1.40
N HIS A 83 7.37 -14.67 -2.38
CA HIS A 83 7.55 -14.14 -3.73
C HIS A 83 6.47 -14.70 -4.64
N SER A 84 5.94 -13.85 -5.55
CA SER A 84 5.06 -14.32 -6.61
C SER A 84 5.79 -15.31 -7.50
N TYR A 85 5.13 -16.44 -7.73
CA TYR A 85 5.66 -17.56 -8.50
C TYR A 85 5.03 -17.66 -9.89
N HIS A 86 3.72 -17.38 -9.98
CA HIS A 86 2.99 -17.35 -11.23
C HIS A 86 2.12 -16.08 -11.30
N HIS A 87 2.19 -15.44 -12.44
CA HIS A 87 1.50 -14.20 -12.76
C HIS A 87 0.32 -14.48 -13.69
N PRO A 88 -0.91 -14.03 -13.40
CA PRO A 88 -2.09 -14.35 -14.21
C PRO A 88 -2.10 -13.69 -15.59
N ILE A 89 -1.34 -12.61 -15.80
CA ILE A 89 -1.27 -11.89 -17.08
C ILE A 89 0.02 -12.27 -17.79
N GLN A 90 -0.07 -13.12 -18.80
CA GLN A 90 1.05 -13.60 -19.60
C GLN A 90 1.06 -13.03 -21.02
N CYS A 91 -0.08 -12.58 -21.55
CA CYS A 91 -0.21 -12.04 -22.88
C CYS A 91 -1.24 -10.90 -22.91
N PRO A 92 -1.31 -10.10 -24.00
CA PRO A 92 -2.24 -8.98 -24.14
C PRO A 92 -3.73 -9.34 -23.91
N ASP A 93 -4.16 -10.53 -24.28
CA ASP A 93 -5.56 -10.95 -24.10
C ASP A 93 -5.93 -11.20 -22.62
N ASP A 94 -4.97 -11.44 -21.75
CA ASP A 94 -5.22 -11.65 -20.33
C ASP A 94 -5.55 -10.34 -19.60
N PHE A 95 -5.05 -9.19 -20.06
CA PHE A 95 -5.43 -7.88 -19.54
C PHE A 95 -6.94 -7.64 -19.59
N LYS A 96 -7.60 -8.12 -20.66
CA LYS A 96 -9.04 -7.99 -20.84
C LYS A 96 -9.84 -8.85 -19.86
N LYS A 97 -9.24 -9.93 -19.39
CA LYS A 97 -9.85 -10.91 -18.46
C LYS A 97 -9.60 -10.56 -16.99
N LEU A 98 -8.79 -9.55 -16.72
CA LEU A 98 -8.47 -9.16 -15.34
C LEU A 98 -9.73 -8.81 -14.56
N VAL A 99 -9.98 -9.57 -13.51
CA VAL A 99 -11.02 -9.31 -12.51
C VAL A 99 -10.33 -8.82 -11.24
N VAL A 100 -10.63 -7.61 -10.83
CA VAL A 100 -10.13 -7.09 -9.54
C VAL A 100 -11.01 -7.57 -8.40
N PRO A 101 -10.44 -7.97 -7.26
CA PRO A 101 -11.21 -8.40 -6.09
C PRO A 101 -12.07 -7.25 -5.55
N THR A 102 -13.32 -7.56 -5.17
CA THR A 102 -14.24 -6.53 -4.69
C THR A 102 -13.72 -5.79 -3.47
N ALA A 103 -13.83 -4.46 -3.47
CA ALA A 103 -13.47 -3.62 -2.32
C ALA A 103 -14.40 -3.82 -1.12
N ASP A 104 -15.62 -4.33 -1.33
CA ASP A 104 -16.64 -4.46 -0.28
C ASP A 104 -16.52 -5.74 0.57
N ASP A 105 -15.59 -6.66 0.24
CA ASP A 105 -15.41 -7.87 1.04
C ASP A 105 -14.95 -7.50 2.47
N PRO A 106 -15.74 -7.82 3.52
CA PRO A 106 -15.39 -7.51 4.90
C PRO A 106 -14.09 -8.17 5.36
N TYR A 107 -13.68 -9.26 4.74
CA TYR A 107 -12.43 -9.97 5.05
C TYR A 107 -11.21 -9.05 4.98
N ARG A 108 -11.22 -8.08 4.05
CA ARG A 108 -10.12 -7.11 3.86
C ARG A 108 -9.86 -6.26 5.08
N TYR A 109 -10.88 -6.03 5.89
CA TYR A 109 -10.89 -5.06 6.99
C TYR A 109 -10.93 -5.70 8.37
N ASN A 110 -10.92 -7.03 8.48
CA ASN A 110 -11.04 -7.75 9.75
C ASN A 110 -10.03 -7.30 10.82
N TYR A 111 -8.79 -7.05 10.40
CA TYR A 111 -7.75 -6.55 11.31
C TYR A 111 -7.91 -5.07 11.61
N LEU A 112 -8.38 -4.28 10.64
CA LEU A 112 -8.66 -2.86 10.84
C LEU A 112 -9.76 -2.65 11.88
N GLU A 113 -10.84 -3.39 11.80
CA GLU A 113 -11.94 -3.32 12.78
C GLU A 113 -11.44 -3.58 14.20
N LYS A 114 -10.60 -4.61 14.38
CA LYS A 114 -10.00 -4.95 15.67
C LYS A 114 -9.09 -3.82 16.18
N ALA A 115 -8.22 -3.27 15.29
CA ALA A 115 -7.30 -2.20 15.64
C ALA A 115 -8.04 -0.91 16.01
N VAL A 116 -9.05 -0.53 15.25
CA VAL A 116 -9.89 0.64 15.54
C VAL A 116 -10.58 0.47 16.90
N LYS A 117 -11.21 -0.67 17.16
CA LYS A 117 -11.88 -0.95 18.43
C LYS A 117 -10.94 -0.83 19.64
N ALA A 118 -9.70 -1.28 19.51
CA ALA A 118 -8.75 -1.34 20.62
C ALA A 118 -7.97 -0.03 20.83
N TYR A 119 -7.61 0.66 19.75
CA TYR A 119 -6.57 1.68 19.79
C TYR A 119 -6.98 3.06 19.25
N LYS A 120 -8.15 3.23 18.62
CA LYS A 120 -8.60 4.53 18.08
C LYS A 120 -8.56 5.64 19.13
N GLY A 121 -7.96 6.78 18.79
CA GLY A 121 -7.76 7.92 19.70
C GLY A 121 -6.58 7.79 20.68
N LYS A 122 -5.99 6.58 20.82
CA LYS A 122 -4.79 6.34 21.63
C LYS A 122 -3.55 6.20 20.75
N LYS A 123 -3.69 5.56 19.60
CA LYS A 123 -2.67 5.32 18.57
C LYS A 123 -3.22 5.77 17.24
N ALA A 124 -2.36 6.23 16.34
CA ALA A 124 -2.75 6.46 14.95
C ALA A 124 -3.02 5.13 14.26
N ILE A 125 -4.15 5.00 13.58
CA ILE A 125 -4.53 3.78 12.85
C ILE A 125 -4.14 3.96 11.38
N ILE A 126 -3.19 3.18 10.91
CA ILE A 126 -2.60 3.26 9.59
C ILE A 126 -3.01 2.01 8.81
N PHE A 127 -3.79 2.18 7.74
CA PHE A 127 -4.15 1.07 6.87
C PHE A 127 -3.18 0.97 5.70
N SER A 128 -2.45 -0.15 5.62
CA SER A 128 -1.42 -0.38 4.62
C SER A 128 -1.97 -1.16 3.42
N THR A 129 -1.80 -0.57 2.24
CA THR A 129 -2.14 -1.18 0.94
C THR A 129 -1.18 -0.71 -0.14
N ARG A 130 -1.31 -1.22 -1.35
CA ARG A 130 -0.59 -0.78 -2.55
C ARG A 130 -1.51 0.10 -3.39
N ALA A 131 -0.96 1.01 -4.20
CA ALA A 131 -1.78 1.76 -5.15
C ALA A 131 -1.93 1.01 -6.48
N MET A 132 -0.82 0.75 -7.18
CA MET A 132 -0.90 0.19 -8.53
C MET A 132 0.35 -0.53 -9.02
N PHE A 133 1.55 0.00 -8.78
CA PHE A 133 2.76 -0.49 -9.45
C PHE A 133 3.11 -1.92 -9.03
N LEU A 134 3.18 -2.18 -7.74
CA LEU A 134 3.45 -3.54 -7.27
C LEU A 134 2.33 -4.51 -7.62
N TRP A 135 1.07 -4.05 -7.71
CA TRP A 135 0.01 -4.89 -8.26
C TRP A 135 0.24 -5.24 -9.72
N ALA A 136 0.65 -4.27 -10.54
CA ALA A 136 0.96 -4.52 -11.95
C ALA A 136 2.14 -5.51 -12.08
N VAL A 137 3.18 -5.35 -11.24
CA VAL A 137 4.31 -6.29 -11.18
C VAL A 137 3.87 -7.70 -10.77
N GLU A 138 3.06 -7.82 -9.74
CA GLU A 138 2.57 -9.12 -9.26
C GLU A 138 1.64 -9.80 -10.26
N LEU A 139 0.86 -9.02 -11.01
CA LEU A 139 -0.05 -9.54 -12.04
C LEU A 139 0.66 -9.96 -13.32
N CYS A 140 1.68 -9.22 -13.75
CA CYS A 140 2.34 -9.43 -15.05
C CYS A 140 3.72 -10.10 -14.96
N GLY A 141 4.39 -10.01 -13.82
CA GLY A 141 5.84 -10.17 -13.72
C GLY A 141 6.58 -8.90 -14.16
N MET A 142 7.71 -8.61 -13.53
CA MET A 142 8.47 -7.36 -13.77
C MET A 142 8.89 -7.22 -15.23
N GLU A 143 9.50 -8.27 -15.81
CA GLU A 143 10.00 -8.22 -17.19
C GLU A 143 8.87 -8.01 -18.20
N ASN A 144 7.78 -8.77 -18.08
CA ASN A 144 6.63 -8.64 -18.96
C ASN A 144 5.98 -7.25 -18.83
N LEU A 145 5.81 -6.73 -17.61
CA LEU A 145 5.29 -5.38 -17.40
C LEU A 145 6.14 -4.32 -18.10
N MET A 146 7.47 -4.40 -18.00
CA MET A 146 8.38 -3.44 -18.68
C MET A 146 8.26 -3.51 -20.19
N VAL A 147 8.11 -4.72 -20.75
CA VAL A 147 7.87 -4.91 -22.20
C VAL A 147 6.52 -4.29 -22.59
N GLN A 148 5.45 -4.53 -21.82
CA GLN A 148 4.12 -4.00 -22.13
C GLN A 148 4.05 -2.46 -21.99
N ILE A 149 4.76 -1.86 -21.02
CA ILE A 149 4.89 -0.40 -20.91
C ILE A 149 5.47 0.22 -22.20
N ALA A 150 6.42 -0.48 -22.85
CA ALA A 150 7.06 0.01 -24.05
C ALA A 150 6.25 -0.24 -25.34
N TRP A 151 5.54 -1.37 -25.41
CA TRP A 151 4.91 -1.85 -26.66
C TRP A 151 3.39 -1.66 -26.71
N GLU A 152 2.72 -1.82 -25.56
CA GLU A 152 1.25 -1.76 -25.46
C GLU A 152 0.83 -0.87 -24.27
N PRO A 153 1.30 0.40 -24.21
CA PRO A 153 1.06 1.26 -23.06
C PRO A 153 -0.42 1.47 -22.76
N GLN A 154 -1.31 1.41 -23.78
CA GLN A 154 -2.76 1.55 -23.57
C GLN A 154 -3.36 0.40 -22.77
N LEU A 155 -2.90 -0.85 -22.99
CA LEU A 155 -3.35 -1.99 -22.19
C LEU A 155 -2.87 -1.88 -20.73
N VAL A 156 -1.64 -1.42 -20.53
CA VAL A 156 -1.12 -1.14 -19.18
C VAL A 156 -1.95 -0.05 -18.51
N GLU A 157 -2.28 1.01 -19.25
CA GLU A 157 -3.10 2.11 -18.77
C GLU A 157 -4.48 1.64 -18.29
N GLU A 158 -5.18 0.85 -19.08
CA GLU A 158 -6.49 0.28 -18.72
C GLU A 158 -6.41 -0.63 -17.50
N MET A 159 -5.35 -1.43 -17.37
CA MET A 159 -5.10 -2.27 -16.20
C MET A 159 -4.89 -1.42 -14.95
N LEU A 160 -4.00 -0.41 -15.04
CA LEU A 160 -3.70 0.48 -13.92
C LEU A 160 -4.93 1.26 -13.46
N ASP A 161 -5.81 1.67 -14.38
CA ASP A 161 -7.07 2.33 -14.03
C ASP A 161 -7.99 1.41 -13.23
N LYS A 162 -8.17 0.16 -13.66
CA LYS A 162 -8.97 -0.84 -12.91
C LYS A 162 -8.42 -1.06 -11.50
N ILE A 163 -7.08 -1.16 -11.38
CA ILE A 163 -6.43 -1.36 -10.08
C ILE A 163 -6.65 -0.14 -9.18
N VAL A 164 -6.34 1.06 -9.68
CA VAL A 164 -6.44 2.30 -8.87
C VAL A 164 -7.87 2.59 -8.46
N ASP A 165 -8.85 2.41 -9.34
CA ASP A 165 -10.26 2.58 -9.00
C ASP A 165 -10.66 1.68 -7.82
N ASN A 166 -10.25 0.42 -7.86
CA ASN A 166 -10.49 -0.50 -6.76
C ASN A 166 -9.75 -0.09 -5.47
N GLN A 167 -8.49 0.33 -5.57
CA GLN A 167 -7.71 0.75 -4.40
C GLN A 167 -8.26 2.05 -3.79
N ILE A 168 -8.84 2.95 -4.59
CA ILE A 168 -9.57 4.14 -4.09
C ILE A 168 -10.79 3.71 -3.26
N LEU A 169 -11.58 2.76 -3.74
CA LEU A 169 -12.72 2.25 -2.98
C LEU A 169 -12.27 1.61 -1.65
N ILE A 170 -11.21 0.81 -1.69
CA ILE A 170 -10.62 0.19 -0.50
C ILE A 170 -10.15 1.24 0.51
N ALA A 171 -9.40 2.25 0.06
CA ALA A 171 -8.88 3.32 0.92
C ALA A 171 -10.01 4.13 1.57
N ARG A 172 -11.01 4.55 0.77
CA ARG A 172 -12.18 5.27 1.28
C ARG A 172 -12.95 4.44 2.31
N LYS A 173 -13.11 3.15 2.07
CA LYS A 173 -13.76 2.23 3.02
C LYS A 173 -12.98 2.13 4.32
N ALA A 174 -11.66 1.92 4.25
CA ALA A 174 -10.81 1.86 5.44
C ALA A 174 -10.89 3.16 6.27
N LEU A 175 -10.84 4.33 5.63
CA LEU A 175 -11.00 5.62 6.29
C LEU A 175 -12.38 5.76 6.95
N SER A 176 -13.45 5.35 6.26
CA SER A 176 -14.81 5.37 6.83
C SER A 176 -14.97 4.46 8.02
N MET A 177 -14.19 3.38 8.11
CA MET A 177 -14.16 2.44 9.24
C MET A 177 -13.28 2.92 10.40
N GLY A 178 -12.56 4.03 10.24
CA GLY A 178 -11.80 4.65 11.32
C GLY A 178 -10.28 4.60 11.17
N ALA A 179 -9.73 4.19 10.03
CA ALA A 179 -8.33 4.46 9.75
C ALA A 179 -8.08 5.99 9.73
N ASP A 180 -6.93 6.42 10.21
CA ASP A 180 -6.52 7.82 10.17
C ASP A 180 -5.71 8.13 8.91
N MET A 181 -5.01 7.13 8.41
CA MET A 181 -4.04 7.24 7.32
C MET A 181 -4.05 6.01 6.43
N ILE A 182 -3.68 6.23 5.17
CA ILE A 182 -3.36 5.16 4.22
C ILE A 182 -1.84 5.15 4.02
N LEU A 183 -1.22 4.01 4.25
CA LEU A 183 0.18 3.77 3.89
C LEU A 183 0.22 3.05 2.54
N GLU A 184 0.68 3.76 1.53
CA GLU A 184 0.86 3.26 0.19
C GLU A 184 2.29 2.72 0.03
N THR A 185 2.44 1.48 -0.44
CA THR A 185 3.69 0.71 -0.40
C THR A 185 4.16 0.24 -1.77
N ASP A 186 4.02 1.04 -2.80
CA ASP A 186 4.60 0.77 -4.13
C ASP A 186 6.06 1.20 -4.21
N ASP A 187 6.96 0.28 -4.57
CA ASP A 187 8.39 0.53 -4.72
C ASP A 187 8.71 0.88 -6.17
N TYR A 188 9.00 2.15 -6.44
CA TYR A 188 9.27 2.66 -7.79
C TYR A 188 10.75 2.68 -8.15
N ALA A 189 11.65 2.33 -7.24
CA ALA A 189 13.06 2.52 -7.45
C ALA A 189 13.91 1.35 -6.97
N PHE A 190 15.11 1.34 -7.48
CA PHE A 190 16.20 0.46 -7.18
C PHE A 190 17.32 1.24 -6.48
N ASN A 191 18.37 0.60 -5.99
CA ASN A 191 19.47 1.28 -5.30
C ASN A 191 20.11 2.40 -6.13
N THR A 192 20.18 2.22 -7.44
CA THR A 192 20.84 3.13 -8.38
C THR A 192 19.91 4.14 -9.04
N GLY A 193 18.59 3.98 -8.93
CA GLY A 193 17.60 4.87 -9.53
C GLY A 193 16.23 4.23 -9.78
N PRO A 194 15.33 4.95 -10.45
CA PRO A 194 13.99 4.45 -10.74
C PRO A 194 13.97 3.20 -11.62
N LEU A 195 12.96 2.34 -11.37
CA LEU A 195 12.67 1.14 -12.17
C LEU A 195 12.01 1.47 -13.50
N ILE A 196 11.32 2.60 -13.56
CA ILE A 196 10.57 3.07 -14.73
C ILE A 196 11.19 4.37 -15.20
N SER A 197 11.22 4.64 -16.52
CA SER A 197 11.68 5.92 -17.02
C SER A 197 10.80 7.06 -16.53
N PRO A 198 11.33 8.27 -16.30
CA PRO A 198 10.54 9.44 -15.91
C PRO A 198 9.35 9.70 -16.85
N ALA A 199 9.57 9.56 -18.16
CA ALA A 199 8.52 9.78 -19.16
C ALA A 199 7.36 8.76 -19.02
N ALA A 200 7.67 7.48 -18.82
CA ALA A 200 6.64 6.45 -18.61
C ALA A 200 5.94 6.63 -17.26
N PHE A 201 6.67 7.04 -16.21
CA PHE A 201 6.06 7.36 -14.92
C PHE A 201 5.09 8.54 -15.04
N ASP A 202 5.50 9.63 -15.67
CA ASP A 202 4.68 10.82 -15.88
C ASP A 202 3.42 10.53 -16.69
N ALA A 203 3.52 9.65 -17.68
CA ALA A 203 2.39 9.29 -18.53
C ALA A 203 1.41 8.30 -17.86
N LEU A 204 1.93 7.24 -17.24
CA LEU A 204 1.11 6.12 -16.79
C LEU A 204 0.79 6.13 -15.29
N PHE A 205 1.74 6.50 -14.45
CA PHE A 205 1.62 6.34 -13.00
C PHE A 205 1.25 7.63 -12.26
N ALA A 206 1.88 8.75 -12.61
CA ALA A 206 1.70 10.02 -11.90
C ALA A 206 0.24 10.53 -11.88
N PRO A 207 -0.53 10.51 -12.98
CA PRO A 207 -1.93 10.94 -12.97
C PRO A 207 -2.79 10.06 -12.06
N ARG A 208 -2.53 8.76 -12.04
CA ARG A 208 -3.25 7.78 -11.22
C ARG A 208 -2.89 7.88 -9.76
N LEU A 209 -1.62 8.12 -9.46
CA LEU A 209 -1.16 8.38 -8.09
C LEU A 209 -1.82 9.66 -7.55
N THR A 210 -1.89 10.72 -8.35
CA THR A 210 -2.59 11.97 -8.00
C THR A 210 -4.05 11.70 -7.68
N ARG A 211 -4.76 10.97 -8.55
CA ARG A 211 -6.17 10.59 -8.35
C ARG A 211 -6.36 9.79 -7.06
N TYR A 212 -5.43 8.87 -6.75
CA TYR A 212 -5.45 8.07 -5.52
C TYR A 212 -5.27 8.94 -4.27
N VAL A 213 -4.27 9.84 -4.28
CA VAL A 213 -4.00 10.77 -3.18
C VAL A 213 -5.16 11.73 -2.94
N ASP A 214 -5.71 12.33 -4.01
CA ASP A 214 -6.85 13.23 -3.93
C ASP A 214 -8.07 12.53 -3.30
N ALA A 215 -8.35 11.30 -3.69
CA ALA A 215 -9.45 10.51 -3.14
C ALA A 215 -9.31 10.23 -1.64
N ILE A 216 -8.08 10.01 -1.15
CA ILE A 216 -7.78 9.84 0.28
C ILE A 216 -8.01 11.16 1.03
N HIS A 217 -7.50 12.27 0.50
CA HIS A 217 -7.66 13.59 1.11
C HIS A 217 -9.13 14.04 1.14
N GLU A 218 -9.88 13.80 0.07
CA GLU A 218 -11.32 14.07 0.01
C GLU A 218 -12.10 13.27 1.07
N ALA A 219 -11.65 12.05 1.36
CA ALA A 219 -12.21 11.22 2.43
C ALA A 219 -11.77 11.66 3.84
N GLY A 220 -10.93 12.70 3.96
CA GLY A 220 -10.46 13.25 5.23
C GLY A 220 -9.27 12.51 5.84
N GLY A 221 -8.65 11.59 5.10
CA GLY A 221 -7.47 10.84 5.53
C GLY A 221 -6.15 11.52 5.17
N TYR A 222 -5.07 11.01 5.73
CA TYR A 222 -3.71 11.34 5.32
C TYR A 222 -3.10 10.20 4.54
N MET A 223 -2.12 10.48 3.69
CA MET A 223 -1.36 9.45 2.99
C MET A 223 0.11 9.47 3.38
N ILE A 224 0.66 8.29 3.61
CA ILE A 224 2.09 8.04 3.74
C ILE A 224 2.52 7.30 2.47
N LYS A 225 3.48 7.86 1.73
CA LYS A 225 4.11 7.19 0.59
C LYS A 225 5.38 6.49 1.05
N HIS A 226 5.43 5.19 0.87
CA HIS A 226 6.66 4.40 0.98
C HIS A 226 7.16 4.01 -0.41
N SER A 227 8.46 3.98 -0.58
CA SER A 227 9.14 3.38 -1.71
C SER A 227 10.56 3.05 -1.30
N ASP A 228 10.96 1.82 -1.48
CA ASP A 228 12.36 1.48 -1.43
C ASP A 228 13.13 2.09 -2.61
N GLY A 229 14.45 2.17 -2.47
CA GLY A 229 15.35 2.61 -3.51
C GLY A 229 15.48 4.13 -3.68
N ASN A 230 16.26 4.51 -4.67
CA ASN A 230 16.61 5.92 -4.95
C ASN A 230 15.58 6.56 -5.89
N ILE A 231 14.54 7.16 -5.34
CA ILE A 231 13.54 7.94 -6.09
C ILE A 231 13.93 9.41 -6.29
N GLY A 232 15.02 9.87 -5.68
CA GLY A 232 15.42 11.30 -5.66
C GLY A 232 15.99 11.82 -6.98
N SER A 233 16.55 10.97 -7.81
CA SER A 233 17.38 11.38 -8.94
C SER A 233 16.63 11.82 -10.20
N HIS A 234 15.28 11.66 -10.30
CA HIS A 234 14.57 11.86 -11.59
C HIS A 234 13.17 12.48 -11.44
N GLY A 235 12.96 13.34 -10.46
CA GLY A 235 11.69 14.09 -10.34
C GLY A 235 10.52 13.32 -9.72
N TYR A 236 10.67 12.04 -9.36
CA TYR A 236 9.65 11.27 -8.63
C TYR A 236 9.28 11.93 -7.30
N MET A 237 10.27 12.53 -6.62
CA MET A 237 10.07 13.34 -5.41
C MET A 237 9.15 14.54 -5.65
N LYS A 238 9.10 15.08 -6.87
CA LYS A 238 8.18 16.16 -7.23
C LYS A 238 6.72 15.74 -7.01
N TYR A 239 6.36 14.51 -7.38
CA TYR A 239 4.99 14.01 -7.18
C TYR A 239 4.71 13.66 -5.72
N ALA A 240 5.67 13.10 -5.00
CA ALA A 240 5.56 12.91 -3.57
C ALA A 240 5.43 14.23 -2.79
N MET A 241 6.08 15.30 -3.27
CA MET A 241 6.04 16.62 -2.66
C MET A 241 4.86 17.49 -3.13
N ILE A 242 4.44 17.40 -4.42
CA ILE A 242 3.37 18.23 -4.99
C ILE A 242 1.99 17.75 -4.53
N ASN A 243 1.81 16.44 -4.44
CA ASN A 243 0.60 15.86 -3.89
C ASN A 243 0.54 16.00 -2.36
N ASN A 244 1.41 16.87 -1.86
CA ASN A 244 1.51 17.35 -0.51
C ASN A 244 0.49 16.68 0.38
N ILE A 245 0.94 15.90 1.28
CA ILE A 245 0.30 15.36 2.46
C ILE A 245 -0.45 16.49 3.25
N ARG A 246 -1.00 17.48 2.58
CA ARG A 246 -1.81 18.53 3.18
C ARG A 246 -3.28 18.20 3.01
N PRO A 247 -4.00 17.96 4.10
CA PRO A 247 -5.45 18.06 4.03
C PRO A 247 -5.78 19.48 3.52
N ARG A 248 -6.63 19.58 2.50
CA ARG A 248 -7.23 20.87 2.16
C ARG A 248 -7.87 21.40 3.45
N GLN A 249 -7.42 22.55 3.92
CA GLN A 249 -8.16 23.27 4.94
C GLN A 249 -9.58 23.47 4.36
N ARG A 250 -10.57 22.84 4.98
CA ARG A 250 -11.96 23.16 4.69
C ARG A 250 -12.18 24.61 5.12
N PRO A 251 -12.85 25.42 4.27
CA PRO A 251 -13.23 26.78 4.63
C PRO A 251 -14.13 26.80 5.87
#